data_9a4e59488ab3ed81128695725b27d6e3
#
_entry.id   9a4e59488ab3ed81128695725b27d6e3
#
_cell.length_a   1.000
_cell.length_b   1.000
_cell.length_c   1.000
_cell.angle_alpha   90.00
_cell.angle_beta   90.00
_cell.angle_gamma   90.00
#
_symmetry.space_group_name_H-M   'P 1'
#
loop_
_entity.id
_entity.type
_entity.pdbx_description
1 polymer ?
#
loop_
_entity_poly.entity_id
_entity_poly.type
_entity_poly.pdbx_seq_one_letter_code
_entity_poly.pdbx_strand_id
1 'polypeptide(L)'
;MARIKHIALSSDDPAKTAAFYMHVFGLQELKRQPADTGADGVWLTDGYIYFAVLKQGSHEAPNLGEGSSTVPGVHHIGFYVDDLEESCKAIEAAAATECDVSTKANRKYKGPEGLMIDMRERGWDEQIKAKTQLYELTPASEA
;
A
#
# COMPACT_ATOMS: atom_id res chain seq x y z
N MET A 1 -0.83 4.38 -19.51
CA MET A 1 0.07 3.29 -19.11
C MET A 1 0.08 3.15 -17.59
N ALA A 2 0.00 1.91 -17.10
CA ALA A 2 0.02 1.66 -15.66
C ALA A 2 1.36 2.05 -15.02
N ARG A 3 1.31 2.49 -13.77
CA ARG A 3 2.48 2.89 -12.98
C ARG A 3 2.45 2.23 -11.61
N ILE A 4 3.58 1.74 -11.14
CA ILE A 4 3.70 1.23 -9.77
C ILE A 4 3.64 2.44 -8.83
N LYS A 5 2.68 2.42 -7.90
CA LYS A 5 2.46 3.53 -6.95
C LYS A 5 2.38 3.08 -5.51
N HIS A 6 2.16 1.81 -5.25
CA HIS A 6 1.91 1.31 -3.91
C HIS A 6 2.63 0.00 -3.68
N ILE A 7 3.26 -0.10 -2.52
CA ILE A 7 3.85 -1.33 -2.01
C ILE A 7 3.37 -1.50 -0.58
N ALA A 8 2.86 -2.67 -0.25
CA ALA A 8 2.47 -3.01 1.11
C ALA A 8 3.30 -4.18 1.62
N LEU A 9 3.89 -3.99 2.79
CA LEU A 9 4.54 -5.05 3.54
C LEU A 9 3.59 -5.60 4.60
N SER A 10 3.63 -6.89 4.83
CA SER A 10 3.13 -7.48 6.06
C SER A 10 4.24 -7.56 7.09
N SER A 11 3.93 -7.29 8.35
CA SER A 11 4.91 -7.20 9.45
C SER A 11 4.31 -7.70 10.74
N ASP A 12 5.14 -8.31 11.58
CA ASP A 12 4.75 -8.66 12.97
C ASP A 12 4.65 -7.43 13.86
N ASP A 13 5.46 -6.41 13.57
CA ASP A 13 5.53 -5.16 14.33
C ASP A 13 5.66 -3.98 13.36
N PRO A 14 4.54 -3.43 12.86
CA PRO A 14 4.57 -2.35 11.89
C PRO A 14 5.33 -1.11 12.34
N ALA A 15 5.22 -0.73 13.61
CA ALA A 15 5.90 0.45 14.13
C ALA A 15 7.43 0.29 14.09
N LYS A 16 7.93 -0.87 14.48
CA LYS A 16 9.37 -1.18 14.45
C LYS A 16 9.89 -1.27 13.02
N THR A 17 9.16 -1.94 12.15
CA THR A 17 9.53 -2.08 10.74
C THR A 17 9.52 -0.72 10.04
N ALA A 18 8.50 0.10 10.26
CA ALA A 18 8.44 1.45 9.71
C ALA A 18 9.59 2.33 10.19
N ALA A 19 9.93 2.25 11.49
CA ALA A 19 11.06 2.99 12.05
C ALA A 19 12.38 2.68 11.35
N PHE A 20 12.61 1.42 10.98
CA PHE A 20 13.77 1.02 10.20
C PHE A 20 13.83 1.76 8.85
N TYR A 21 12.75 1.74 8.08
CA TYR A 21 12.70 2.39 6.77
C TYR A 21 12.82 3.91 6.86
N MET A 22 12.21 4.53 7.87
CA MET A 22 12.34 5.96 8.11
C MET A 22 13.78 6.34 8.48
N HIS A 23 14.40 5.58 9.34
CA HIS A 23 15.76 5.87 9.83
C HIS A 23 16.83 5.64 8.75
N VAL A 24 16.76 4.51 8.04
CA VAL A 24 17.80 4.11 7.08
C VAL A 24 17.65 4.85 5.74
N PHE A 25 16.42 4.98 5.25
CA PHE A 25 16.15 5.50 3.90
C PHE A 25 15.48 6.87 3.89
N GLY A 26 15.18 7.43 5.04
CA GLY A 26 14.55 8.74 5.13
C GLY A 26 13.09 8.78 4.66
N LEU A 27 12.40 7.63 4.66
CA LEU A 27 10.97 7.62 4.32
C LEU A 27 10.18 8.44 5.33
N GLN A 28 9.14 9.10 4.85
CA GLN A 28 8.29 9.97 5.67
C GLN A 28 7.03 9.26 6.08
N GLU A 29 6.60 9.47 7.31
CA GLU A 29 5.33 8.96 7.79
C GLU A 29 4.17 9.81 7.25
N LEU A 30 3.22 9.16 6.57
CA LEU A 30 1.99 9.78 6.10
C LEU A 30 0.88 9.67 7.15
N LYS A 31 0.72 8.49 7.72
CA LYS A 31 -0.26 8.22 8.78
C LYS A 31 0.12 6.98 9.56
N ARG A 32 -0.49 6.85 10.73
CA ARG A 32 -0.35 5.68 11.59
C ARG A 32 -1.70 5.32 12.17
N GLN A 33 -2.01 4.03 12.16
CA GLN A 33 -3.18 3.48 12.84
C GLN A 33 -2.70 2.43 13.84
N PRO A 34 -2.83 2.68 15.14
CA PRO A 34 -2.42 1.73 16.16
C PRO A 34 -3.37 0.53 16.25
N ALA A 35 -2.91 -0.55 16.88
CA ALA A 35 -3.61 -1.82 16.98
C ALA A 35 -5.01 -1.73 17.61
N ASP A 36 -5.23 -0.80 18.53
CA ASP A 36 -6.49 -0.59 19.20
C ASP A 36 -7.60 0.00 18.31
N THR A 37 -7.25 0.49 17.13
CA THR A 37 -8.23 1.00 16.14
C THR A 37 -8.70 -0.05 15.14
N GLY A 38 -8.25 -1.30 15.27
CA GLY A 38 -8.60 -2.39 14.36
C GLY A 38 -7.83 -2.41 13.05
N ALA A 39 -6.90 -1.48 12.84
CA ALA A 39 -6.09 -1.41 11.62
C ALA A 39 -4.66 -1.03 11.98
N ASP A 40 -3.90 -2.02 12.45
CA ASP A 40 -2.51 -1.81 12.82
C ASP A 40 -1.65 -1.62 11.59
N GLY A 41 -1.12 -0.42 11.41
CA GLY A 41 -0.30 -0.09 10.26
C GLY A 41 0.36 1.27 10.35
N VAL A 42 1.42 1.41 9.56
CA VAL A 42 2.12 2.69 9.34
C VAL A 42 2.30 2.89 7.84
N TRP A 43 1.90 4.04 7.34
CA TRP A 43 2.00 4.40 5.92
C TRP A 43 3.10 5.43 5.74
N LEU A 44 4.02 5.13 4.85
CA LEU A 44 5.21 5.91 4.55
C LEU A 44 5.24 6.33 3.08
N THR A 45 6.17 7.22 2.74
CA THR A 45 6.44 7.58 1.35
C THR A 45 7.89 8.01 1.15
N ASP A 46 8.39 7.82 -0.07
CA ASP A 46 9.61 8.45 -0.59
C ASP A 46 9.32 9.72 -1.40
N GLY A 47 8.05 10.16 -1.44
CA GLY A 47 7.55 11.25 -2.26
C GLY A 47 6.80 10.78 -3.52
N TYR A 48 6.99 9.54 -3.93
CA TYR A 48 6.33 8.96 -5.10
C TYR A 48 5.51 7.71 -4.76
N ILE A 49 6.08 6.77 -4.04
CA ILE A 49 5.45 5.51 -3.64
C ILE A 49 4.63 5.70 -2.35
N TYR A 50 3.42 5.16 -2.35
CA TYR A 50 2.60 4.97 -1.16
C TYR A 50 2.97 3.63 -0.53
N PHE A 51 3.75 3.67 0.53
CA PHE A 51 4.38 2.50 1.15
C PHE A 51 3.71 2.17 2.48
N ALA A 52 3.01 1.05 2.54
CA ALA A 52 2.29 0.61 3.73
C ALA A 52 3.06 -0.49 4.46
N VAL A 53 3.08 -0.42 5.78
CA VAL A 53 3.57 -1.49 6.67
C VAL A 53 2.40 -1.90 7.54
N LEU A 54 1.86 -3.11 7.33
CA LEU A 54 0.60 -3.57 7.90
C LEU A 54 0.83 -4.79 8.80
N LYS A 55 0.03 -4.89 9.86
CA LYS A 55 0.07 -6.05 10.76
C LYS A 55 -0.35 -7.31 10.02
N GLN A 56 0.54 -8.30 9.97
CA GLN A 56 0.25 -9.58 9.35
C GLN A 56 -0.77 -10.38 10.16
N GLY A 57 -1.53 -11.24 9.48
CA GLY A 57 -2.50 -12.14 10.10
C GLY A 57 -3.66 -11.44 10.80
N SER A 58 -3.80 -10.13 10.65
CA SER A 58 -4.87 -9.33 11.24
C SER A 58 -6.04 -9.22 10.28
N HIS A 59 -7.21 -9.70 10.68
CA HIS A 59 -8.47 -9.39 10.01
C HIS A 59 -8.80 -7.90 10.10
N GLU A 60 -8.09 -7.19 10.93
CA GLU A 60 -8.26 -5.79 11.27
C GLU A 60 -7.46 -4.87 10.35
N ALA A 61 -6.59 -5.42 9.51
CA ALA A 61 -5.96 -4.67 8.42
C ALA A 61 -6.79 -4.88 7.15
N PRO A 62 -7.72 -3.99 6.82
CA PRO A 62 -8.74 -4.24 5.78
C PRO A 62 -8.17 -4.44 4.37
N ASN A 63 -6.88 -4.19 4.20
CA ASN A 63 -6.21 -4.34 2.91
C ASN A 63 -5.51 -5.69 2.72
N LEU A 64 -5.46 -6.55 3.74
CA LEU A 64 -4.72 -7.80 3.65
C LEU A 64 -5.53 -8.97 3.08
N GLY A 65 -6.85 -8.96 3.28
CA GLY A 65 -7.73 -9.98 2.73
C GLY A 65 -7.67 -11.33 3.44
N GLU A 66 -8.69 -12.13 3.24
CA GLU A 66 -8.73 -13.50 3.74
C GLU A 66 -7.71 -14.38 3.00
N GLY A 67 -7.05 -15.26 3.73
CA GLY A 67 -6.02 -16.13 3.18
C GLY A 67 -4.69 -15.45 2.87
N SER A 68 -4.48 -14.23 3.36
CA SER A 68 -3.19 -13.55 3.26
C SER A 68 -2.09 -14.31 3.99
N SER A 69 -0.87 -14.23 3.46
CA SER A 69 0.30 -14.82 4.10
C SER A 69 0.49 -14.27 5.52
N THR A 70 0.82 -15.15 6.46
CA THR A 70 1.24 -14.79 7.82
C THR A 70 2.75 -14.59 7.94
N VAL A 71 3.48 -14.73 6.84
CA VAL A 71 4.94 -14.54 6.79
C VAL A 71 5.23 -13.07 6.47
N PRO A 72 6.17 -12.43 7.20
CA PRO A 72 6.59 -11.06 6.87
C PRO A 72 7.15 -10.96 5.45
N GLY A 73 6.92 -9.84 4.80
CA GLY A 73 7.42 -9.58 3.45
C GLY A 73 6.47 -8.72 2.63
N VAL A 74 6.72 -8.65 1.33
CA VAL A 74 5.82 -7.94 0.42
C VAL A 74 4.50 -8.68 0.33
N HIS A 75 3.41 -7.99 0.66
CA HIS A 75 2.06 -8.52 0.62
C HIS A 75 1.39 -8.24 -0.72
N HIS A 76 1.46 -7.00 -1.18
CA HIS A 76 0.88 -6.61 -2.46
C HIS A 76 1.59 -5.40 -3.09
N ILE A 77 1.40 -5.27 -4.39
CA ILE A 77 1.89 -4.17 -5.20
C ILE A 77 0.69 -3.47 -5.84
N GLY A 78 0.67 -2.15 -5.81
CA GLY A 78 -0.42 -1.34 -6.34
C GLY A 78 -0.02 -0.59 -7.59
N PHE A 79 -0.95 -0.55 -8.54
CA PHE A 79 -0.79 0.10 -9.83
C PHE A 79 -1.85 1.19 -10.01
N TYR A 80 -1.41 2.39 -10.40
CA TYR A 80 -2.30 3.33 -11.05
C TYR A 80 -2.55 2.89 -12.48
N VAL A 81 -3.80 2.86 -12.85
CA VAL A 81 -4.27 2.54 -14.19
C VAL A 81 -5.08 3.71 -14.73
N ASP A 82 -5.10 3.86 -16.05
CA ASP A 82 -5.83 4.95 -16.70
C ASP A 82 -7.35 4.68 -16.70
N ASP A 83 -7.74 3.42 -16.83
CA ASP A 83 -9.11 2.96 -16.84
C ASP A 83 -9.23 1.67 -16.02
N LEU A 84 -9.87 1.78 -14.85
CA LEU A 84 -9.96 0.67 -13.90
C LEU A 84 -10.81 -0.49 -14.44
N GLU A 85 -11.92 -0.18 -15.13
CA GLU A 85 -12.79 -1.20 -15.68
C GLU A 85 -12.11 -2.02 -16.79
N GLU A 86 -11.44 -1.35 -17.71
CA GLU A 86 -10.66 -2.01 -18.76
C GLU A 86 -9.49 -2.82 -18.18
N SER A 87 -8.84 -2.30 -17.15
CA SER A 87 -7.77 -3.02 -16.45
C SER A 87 -8.28 -4.27 -15.74
N CYS A 88 -9.48 -4.22 -15.15
CA CYS A 88 -10.11 -5.39 -14.55
C CYS A 88 -10.41 -6.47 -15.61
N LYS A 89 -10.94 -6.09 -16.75
CA LYS A 89 -11.16 -7.05 -17.86
C LYS A 89 -9.85 -7.70 -18.31
N ALA A 90 -8.78 -6.90 -18.43
CA ALA A 90 -7.48 -7.40 -18.85
C ALA A 90 -6.87 -8.38 -17.84
N ILE A 91 -6.94 -8.08 -16.54
CA ILE A 91 -6.37 -8.94 -15.50
C ILE A 91 -7.18 -10.25 -15.34
N GLU A 92 -8.50 -10.18 -15.49
CA GLU A 92 -9.38 -11.35 -15.49
C GLU A 92 -9.14 -12.24 -16.73
N ALA A 93 -8.92 -11.64 -17.89
CA ALA A 93 -8.54 -12.36 -19.10
C ALA A 93 -7.19 -13.08 -18.97
N ALA A 94 -6.30 -12.57 -18.11
CA ALA A 94 -5.03 -13.19 -17.75
C ALA A 94 -5.16 -14.22 -16.62
N ALA A 95 -6.38 -14.63 -16.28
CA ALA A 95 -6.70 -15.66 -15.29
C ALA A 95 -6.38 -15.29 -13.82
N ALA A 96 -6.23 -14.02 -13.51
CA ALA A 96 -6.15 -13.58 -12.11
C ALA A 96 -7.53 -13.64 -11.44
N THR A 97 -7.54 -13.94 -10.14
CA THR A 97 -8.77 -14.09 -9.35
C THR A 97 -8.96 -12.87 -8.46
N GLU A 98 -10.17 -12.28 -8.51
CA GLU A 98 -10.50 -11.15 -7.64
C GLU A 98 -10.53 -11.56 -6.17
N CYS A 99 -9.97 -10.71 -5.31
CA CYS A 99 -9.92 -10.93 -3.87
C CYS A 99 -11.18 -10.41 -3.17
N ASP A 100 -11.49 -10.99 -2.01
CA ASP A 100 -12.63 -10.63 -1.16
C ASP A 100 -12.59 -9.17 -0.64
N VAL A 101 -11.40 -8.60 -0.51
CA VAL A 101 -11.18 -7.22 -0.06
C VAL A 101 -11.25 -6.19 -1.19
N SER A 102 -11.59 -6.60 -2.39
CA SER A 102 -11.78 -5.71 -3.54
C SER A 102 -12.96 -4.78 -3.32
N THR A 103 -12.81 -3.52 -3.70
CA THR A 103 -13.88 -2.52 -3.68
C THR A 103 -14.06 -1.90 -5.07
N LYS A 104 -15.14 -1.14 -5.28
CA LYS A 104 -15.40 -0.50 -6.56
C LYS A 104 -14.26 0.42 -7.03
N ALA A 105 -13.63 1.14 -6.11
CA ALA A 105 -12.57 2.11 -6.42
C ALA A 105 -11.16 1.54 -6.26
N ASN A 106 -11.03 0.42 -5.58
CA ASN A 106 -9.76 -0.26 -5.31
C ASN A 106 -9.92 -1.74 -5.56
N ARG A 107 -9.57 -2.17 -6.75
CA ARG A 107 -9.73 -3.56 -7.18
C ARG A 107 -8.50 -4.36 -6.84
N LYS A 108 -8.70 -5.51 -6.24
CA LYS A 108 -7.62 -6.40 -5.77
C LYS A 108 -7.76 -7.77 -6.40
N TYR A 109 -6.65 -8.26 -6.93
CA TYR A 109 -6.59 -9.55 -7.60
C TYR A 109 -5.37 -10.35 -7.11
N LYS A 110 -5.48 -11.67 -7.12
CA LYS A 110 -4.31 -12.54 -7.00
C LYS A 110 -3.70 -12.75 -8.38
N GLY A 111 -2.48 -12.27 -8.54
CA GLY A 111 -1.71 -12.43 -9.75
C GLY A 111 -0.90 -13.74 -9.77
N PRO A 112 0.08 -13.85 -10.67
CA PRO A 112 0.96 -15.01 -10.72
C PRO A 112 1.61 -15.30 -9.37
N GLU A 113 1.69 -16.58 -9.02
CA GLU A 113 2.24 -17.07 -7.74
C GLU A 113 1.55 -16.54 -6.49
N GLY A 114 0.33 -16.00 -6.64
CA GLY A 114 -0.51 -15.59 -5.52
C GLY A 114 -0.20 -14.21 -4.94
N LEU A 115 0.73 -13.44 -5.53
CA LEU A 115 0.96 -12.06 -5.09
C LEU A 115 -0.28 -11.21 -5.38
N MET A 116 -0.78 -10.53 -4.36
CA MET A 116 -1.93 -9.65 -4.52
C MET A 116 -1.53 -8.37 -5.25
N ILE A 117 -2.42 -7.95 -6.15
CA ILE A 117 -2.26 -6.74 -6.96
C ILE A 117 -3.42 -5.81 -6.65
N ASP A 118 -3.11 -4.56 -6.31
CA ASP A 118 -4.08 -3.48 -6.18
C ASP A 118 -4.11 -2.65 -7.45
N MET A 119 -5.31 -2.24 -7.87
CA MET A 119 -5.48 -1.30 -8.98
C MET A 119 -6.39 -0.16 -8.57
N ARG A 120 -5.97 1.07 -8.87
CA ARG A 120 -6.71 2.30 -8.67
C ARG A 120 -6.45 3.29 -9.81
N GLU A 121 -7.36 4.22 -10.01
CA GLU A 121 -7.15 5.38 -10.88
C GLU A 121 -6.59 6.57 -10.11
N ARG A 122 -6.85 6.66 -8.79
CA ARG A 122 -6.48 7.80 -7.93
C ARG A 122 -6.48 7.40 -6.45
N GLY A 123 -6.02 8.31 -5.61
CA GLY A 123 -6.11 8.21 -4.14
C GLY A 123 -4.76 8.19 -3.44
N TRP A 124 -3.75 7.57 -4.02
CA TRP A 124 -2.42 7.50 -3.38
C TRP A 124 -1.66 8.83 -3.48
N ASP A 125 -1.68 9.47 -4.66
CA ASP A 125 -0.99 10.77 -4.84
C ASP A 125 -1.58 11.87 -3.95
N GLU A 126 -2.89 11.88 -3.77
CA GLU A 126 -3.57 12.86 -2.94
C GLU A 126 -3.13 12.72 -1.47
N GLN A 127 -2.97 11.49 -0.98
CA GLN A 127 -2.48 11.25 0.39
C GLN A 127 -1.01 11.63 0.54
N ILE A 128 -0.18 11.39 -0.46
CA ILE A 128 1.22 11.80 -0.47
C ILE A 128 1.33 13.32 -0.48
N LYS A 129 0.64 13.98 -1.38
CA LYS A 129 0.67 15.45 -1.55
C LYS A 129 0.17 16.21 -0.32
N ALA A 130 -0.86 15.70 0.35
CA ALA A 130 -1.39 16.33 1.57
C ALA A 130 -0.34 16.45 2.69
N LYS A 131 0.65 15.56 2.71
CA LYS A 131 1.75 15.58 3.69
C LYS A 131 3.02 16.23 3.14
N THR A 132 3.33 16.09 1.86
CA THR A 132 4.54 16.67 1.27
C THR A 132 4.43 18.17 1.07
N GLN A 133 3.24 18.74 0.94
CA GLN A 133 3.06 20.20 0.97
C GLN A 133 3.54 20.84 2.28
N LEU A 134 3.45 20.12 3.39
CA LEU A 134 4.05 20.55 4.65
C LEU A 134 5.59 20.45 4.62
N TYR A 135 6.13 19.67 3.71
CA TYR A 135 7.55 19.41 3.57
C TYR A 135 8.25 20.45 2.66
N GLU A 136 7.57 20.88 1.61
CA GLU A 136 8.06 21.94 0.71
C GLU A 136 8.09 23.30 1.42
N LEU A 137 7.31 23.46 2.49
CA LEU A 137 7.28 24.64 3.34
C LEU A 137 8.35 24.63 4.44
N THR A 138 8.95 23.49 4.70
CA THR A 138 10.11 23.38 5.58
C THR A 138 11.33 23.22 4.67
N PRO A 139 12.19 24.24 4.50
CA PRO A 139 13.41 24.07 3.73
C PRO A 139 14.12 22.85 4.28
N ALA A 140 14.47 21.92 3.40
CA ALA A 140 15.38 20.87 3.79
C ALA A 140 16.53 21.56 4.49
N SER A 141 16.67 21.33 5.79
CA SER A 141 17.89 21.70 6.46
C SER A 141 18.96 20.99 5.66
N GLU A 142 19.83 21.76 5.06
CA GLU A 142 20.96 21.26 4.28
C GLU A 142 21.66 20.20 5.12
N ALA A 143 21.41 18.93 4.74
CA ALA A 143 22.12 17.81 5.33
C ALA A 143 23.44 17.66 4.59
#